data_0644a681500cfaf2e8299de94ae1c1c2
#
_entry.id   0644a681500cfaf2e8299de94ae1c1c2
#
_cell.length_a   1.000
_cell.length_b   1.000
_cell.length_c   1.000
_cell.angle_alpha   90.00
_cell.angle_beta   90.00
_cell.angle_gamma   90.00
#
_symmetry.space_group_name_H-M   'P 1'
#
loop_
_entity.id
_entity.type
_entity.pdbx_description
1 polymer ?
#
loop_
_entity_poly.entity_id
_entity_poly.type
_entity_poly.pdbx_seq_one_letter_code
_entity_poly.pdbx_strand_id
1 'polypeptide(L)'
;YKTDDVFPSLNTTYKINDQHQVRLSYGRSINRPEFREVSSSVYYDFDLASNVQGNTELKNCYVDNLDLRYEWYPSRGELISLAVFYKHFDSPIEWTYTVAGGTDLIYSYKNAKSANNYGVELDIRKNLGFIGLKDFSWSFNGALIKSKVQFEKGAKEEDRPMQGQSPYLINTGIFYKNEPLKMDIALLYNRIGKRIIGVGRSEGSTGDDSNSRVPHSYEMPRNTIDFSLAKKFGEHLELKLNVRDLLAEKIYYKQFADVTYSDGSKKEVEEIARCYKPGRNIGLQAIYKF
;
A
#
# COMPACT_ATOMS: atom_id res chain seq x y z
N TYR A 1 0.92 23.01 20.01
CA TYR A 1 0.00 23.23 18.89
C TYR A 1 -1.43 23.36 19.43
N LYS A 2 -1.99 24.57 19.43
CA LYS A 2 -3.43 24.78 19.60
C LYS A 2 -3.92 25.26 18.24
N THR A 3 -4.71 24.44 17.54
CA THR A 3 -5.41 24.82 16.32
C THR A 3 -6.87 24.45 16.53
N ASP A 4 -7.76 25.38 16.21
CA ASP A 4 -9.18 25.13 16.14
C ASP A 4 -9.51 24.76 14.68
N ASP A 5 -9.66 23.46 14.45
CA ASP A 5 -9.86 22.91 13.09
C ASP A 5 -11.29 22.41 12.93
N VAL A 6 -11.86 22.64 11.74
CA VAL A 6 -13.19 22.12 11.38
C VAL A 6 -13.02 20.96 10.40
N PHE A 7 -13.65 19.82 10.72
CA PHE A 7 -13.61 18.60 9.92
C PHE A 7 -14.99 18.23 9.39
N PRO A 8 -15.45 18.89 8.31
CA PRO A 8 -16.73 18.56 7.71
C PRO A 8 -16.70 17.16 7.12
N SER A 9 -17.82 16.45 7.24
CA SER A 9 -18.04 15.15 6.59
C SER A 9 -19.46 15.05 6.07
N LEU A 10 -19.61 14.43 4.90
CA LEU A 10 -20.89 14.15 4.26
C LEU A 10 -20.84 12.71 3.75
N ASN A 11 -21.84 11.92 4.11
CA ASN A 11 -22.03 10.59 3.57
C ASN A 11 -23.48 10.46 3.09
N THR A 12 -23.66 10.21 1.82
CA THR A 12 -24.97 10.08 1.19
C THR A 12 -25.07 8.76 0.47
N THR A 13 -26.20 8.07 0.65
CA THR A 13 -26.52 6.84 -0.09
C THR A 13 -27.84 7.05 -0.81
N TYR A 14 -27.81 6.90 -2.12
CA TYR A 14 -29.00 6.90 -2.96
C TYR A 14 -29.29 5.47 -3.43
N LYS A 15 -30.42 4.91 -2.97
CA LYS A 15 -30.91 3.62 -3.41
C LYS A 15 -31.70 3.79 -4.70
N ILE A 16 -31.18 3.26 -5.81
CA ILE A 16 -31.88 3.25 -7.10
C ILE A 16 -33.03 2.24 -7.04
N ASN A 17 -32.74 1.07 -6.46
CA ASN A 17 -33.71 0.01 -6.14
C ASN A 17 -33.12 -0.92 -5.06
N ASP A 18 -33.74 -2.06 -4.80
CA ASP A 18 -33.30 -3.00 -3.75
C ASP A 18 -31.92 -3.64 -4.04
N GLN A 19 -31.49 -3.65 -5.29
CA GLN A 19 -30.24 -4.27 -5.72
C GLN A 19 -29.14 -3.25 -6.05
N HIS A 20 -29.48 -1.99 -6.31
CA HIS A 20 -28.55 -0.99 -6.82
C HIS A 20 -28.54 0.26 -5.96
N GLN A 21 -27.35 0.71 -5.60
CA GLN A 21 -27.18 1.97 -4.87
C GLN A 21 -25.90 2.70 -5.29
N VAL A 22 -25.91 4.00 -5.08
CA VAL A 22 -24.77 4.90 -5.25
C VAL A 22 -24.47 5.54 -3.92
N ARG A 23 -23.20 5.58 -3.56
CA ARG A 23 -22.71 6.29 -2.37
C ARG A 23 -21.78 7.42 -2.78
N LEU A 24 -21.98 8.56 -2.18
CA LEU A 24 -21.08 9.70 -2.26
C LEU A 24 -20.61 10.01 -0.85
N SER A 25 -19.30 10.10 -0.67
CA SER A 25 -18.73 10.55 0.60
C SER A 25 -17.69 11.64 0.39
N TYR A 26 -17.72 12.61 1.27
CA TYR A 26 -16.69 13.62 1.42
C TYR A 26 -16.29 13.70 2.89
N GLY A 27 -15.01 13.86 3.15
CA GLY A 27 -14.53 14.06 4.50
C GLY A 27 -13.17 14.74 4.53
N ARG A 28 -13.07 15.76 5.38
CA ARG A 28 -11.78 16.37 5.71
C ARG A 28 -11.21 15.71 6.96
N SER A 29 -9.93 15.39 6.92
CA SER A 29 -9.19 14.79 8.02
C SER A 29 -7.84 15.48 8.21
N ILE A 30 -7.18 15.17 9.31
CA ILE A 30 -5.87 15.72 9.65
C ILE A 30 -4.90 14.57 9.93
N ASN A 31 -3.69 14.69 9.40
CA ASN A 31 -2.54 13.89 9.80
C ASN A 31 -1.58 14.79 10.58
N ARG A 32 -1.43 14.50 11.88
CA ARG A 32 -0.50 15.22 12.76
C ARG A 32 0.84 14.53 12.73
N PRO A 33 1.95 15.29 12.81
CA PRO A 33 3.27 14.67 12.95
C PRO A 33 3.33 13.76 14.17
N GLU A 34 3.97 12.62 14.03
CA GLU A 34 4.26 11.72 15.14
C GLU A 34 5.38 12.29 16.02
N PHE A 35 5.48 11.83 17.28
CA PHE A 35 6.53 12.30 18.20
C PHE A 35 7.94 12.09 17.66
N ARG A 36 8.18 10.99 16.93
CA ARG A 36 9.49 10.73 16.31
C ARG A 36 9.78 11.66 15.14
N GLU A 37 8.76 12.08 14.42
CA GLU A 37 8.88 13.00 13.28
C GLU A 37 9.22 14.42 13.73
N VAL A 38 8.76 14.86 14.90
CA VAL A 38 9.05 16.19 15.46
C VAL A 38 10.20 16.21 16.47
N SER A 39 10.74 15.06 16.86
CA SER A 39 11.86 14.99 17.79
C SER A 39 13.16 15.41 17.13
N SER A 40 13.92 16.28 17.76
CA SER A 40 15.28 16.62 17.31
C SER A 40 16.30 15.49 17.54
N SER A 41 15.90 14.40 18.21
CA SER A 41 16.77 13.26 18.49
C SER A 41 17.11 12.49 17.22
N VAL A 42 18.36 12.06 17.12
CA VAL A 42 18.82 11.15 16.05
C VAL A 42 18.73 9.73 16.55
N TYR A 43 18.17 8.83 15.75
CA TYR A 43 18.17 7.40 16.01
C TYR A 43 18.55 6.62 14.74
N TYR A 44 19.07 5.42 14.93
CA TYR A 44 19.41 4.54 13.81
C TYR A 44 18.23 3.64 13.45
N ASP A 45 17.80 3.69 12.19
CA ASP A 45 16.77 2.82 11.63
C ASP A 45 17.45 1.64 10.92
N PHE A 46 17.24 0.43 11.47
CA PHE A 46 17.87 -0.79 10.96
C PHE A 46 17.27 -1.24 9.60
N ASP A 47 16.03 -0.89 9.31
CA ASP A 47 15.40 -1.23 8.03
C ASP A 47 15.92 -0.35 6.90
N LEU A 48 16.14 0.93 7.18
CA LEU A 48 16.74 1.89 6.26
C LEU A 48 18.29 1.81 6.25
N ALA A 49 18.88 1.13 7.24
CA ALA A 49 20.32 1.11 7.50
C ALA A 49 20.92 2.52 7.57
N SER A 50 20.21 3.46 8.19
CA SER A 50 20.55 4.89 8.18
C SER A 50 20.10 5.58 9.45
N ASN A 51 20.76 6.69 9.78
CA ASN A 51 20.30 7.59 10.83
C ASN A 51 19.04 8.35 10.40
N VAL A 52 18.14 8.57 11.33
CA VAL A 52 16.91 9.33 11.14
C VAL A 52 16.84 10.43 12.20
N GLN A 53 16.53 11.64 11.79
CA GLN A 53 16.33 12.80 12.66
C GLN A 53 14.98 13.42 12.35
N GLY A 54 14.19 13.67 13.39
CA GLY A 54 12.93 14.38 13.23
C GLY A 54 13.12 15.87 12.94
N ASN A 55 12.05 16.53 12.55
CA ASN A 55 12.01 17.95 12.20
C ASN A 55 10.95 18.65 13.08
N THR A 56 11.39 19.54 13.93
CA THR A 56 10.52 20.31 14.86
C THR A 56 9.64 21.35 14.17
N GLU A 57 9.89 21.64 12.89
CA GLU A 57 9.13 22.63 12.10
C GLU A 57 7.97 22.02 11.34
N LEU A 58 7.73 20.71 11.48
CA LEU A 58 6.63 20.04 10.79
C LEU A 58 5.27 20.63 11.15
N LYS A 59 4.44 20.78 10.13
CA LYS A 59 3.06 21.25 10.22
C LYS A 59 2.10 20.09 10.08
N ASN A 60 0.87 20.28 10.54
CA ASN A 60 -0.22 19.34 10.28
C ASN A 60 -0.49 19.24 8.77
N CYS A 61 -0.78 18.03 8.32
CA CYS A 61 -1.28 17.80 6.96
C CYS A 61 -2.79 17.67 7.00
N TYR A 62 -3.49 18.41 6.15
CA TYR A 62 -4.93 18.30 5.97
C TYR A 62 -5.24 17.48 4.72
N VAL A 63 -6.25 16.61 4.82
CA VAL A 63 -6.60 15.69 3.74
C VAL A 63 -8.08 15.83 3.43
N ASP A 64 -8.39 16.24 2.20
CA ASP A 64 -9.74 16.23 1.65
C ASP A 64 -9.94 14.93 0.86
N ASN A 65 -10.92 14.12 1.26
CA ASN A 65 -11.25 12.85 0.65
C ASN A 65 -12.61 12.95 -0.04
N LEU A 66 -12.69 12.51 -1.28
CA LEU A 66 -13.92 12.42 -2.06
C LEU A 66 -14.02 11.03 -2.68
N ASP A 67 -15.10 10.33 -2.42
CA ASP A 67 -15.35 8.97 -2.90
C ASP A 67 -16.74 8.89 -3.53
N LEU A 68 -16.82 8.27 -4.70
CA LEU A 68 -18.06 7.89 -5.37
C LEU A 68 -18.03 6.41 -5.65
N ARG A 69 -19.07 5.67 -5.18
CA ARG A 69 -19.16 4.22 -5.31
C ARG A 69 -20.54 3.83 -5.83
N TYR A 70 -20.56 3.00 -6.86
CA TYR A 70 -21.72 2.27 -7.31
C TYR A 70 -21.66 0.84 -6.80
N GLU A 71 -22.77 0.32 -6.30
CA GLU A 71 -22.88 -1.03 -5.74
C GLU A 71 -24.09 -1.75 -6.36
N TRP A 72 -23.86 -2.96 -6.81
CA TRP A 72 -24.87 -3.87 -7.30
C TRP A 72 -24.83 -5.17 -6.47
N TYR A 73 -25.97 -5.56 -5.95
CA TYR A 73 -26.20 -6.76 -5.16
C TYR A 73 -27.06 -7.75 -5.96
N PRO A 74 -26.49 -8.57 -6.87
CA PRO A 74 -27.23 -9.46 -7.76
C PRO A 74 -28.08 -10.47 -7.01
N SER A 75 -27.56 -11.01 -5.89
CA SER A 75 -28.25 -11.93 -5.01
C SER A 75 -27.68 -11.84 -3.58
N ARG A 76 -28.27 -12.60 -2.67
CA ARG A 76 -27.84 -12.62 -1.27
C ARG A 76 -26.39 -13.08 -1.14
N GLY A 77 -25.56 -12.25 -0.53
CA GLY A 77 -24.12 -12.50 -0.33
C GLY A 77 -23.24 -12.18 -1.54
N GLU A 78 -23.81 -11.67 -2.65
CA GLU A 78 -23.07 -11.22 -3.81
C GLU A 78 -22.96 -9.69 -3.84
N LEU A 79 -21.88 -9.20 -4.37
CA LEU A 79 -21.59 -7.76 -4.54
C LEU A 79 -20.73 -7.56 -5.78
N ILE A 80 -21.08 -6.57 -6.58
CA ILE A 80 -20.18 -5.97 -7.58
C ILE A 80 -20.18 -4.48 -7.30
N SER A 81 -19.03 -3.92 -6.97
CA SER A 81 -18.91 -2.48 -6.75
C SER A 81 -17.76 -1.87 -7.53
N LEU A 82 -18.01 -0.69 -8.05
CA LEU A 82 -17.02 0.15 -8.71
C LEU A 82 -16.95 1.48 -7.96
N ALA A 83 -15.75 1.85 -7.51
CA ALA A 83 -15.52 3.10 -6.83
C ALA A 83 -14.46 3.92 -7.56
N VAL A 84 -14.60 5.23 -7.51
CA VAL A 84 -13.57 6.20 -7.87
C VAL A 84 -13.33 7.07 -6.66
N PHE A 85 -12.07 7.40 -6.40
CA PHE A 85 -11.70 8.26 -5.28
C PHE A 85 -10.71 9.33 -5.70
N TYR A 86 -10.74 10.43 -4.98
CA TYR A 86 -9.77 11.51 -5.05
C TYR A 86 -9.42 11.99 -3.66
N LYS A 87 -8.12 12.10 -3.38
CA LYS A 87 -7.59 12.63 -2.12
C LYS A 87 -6.62 13.75 -2.41
N HIS A 88 -6.85 14.88 -1.78
CA HIS A 88 -5.95 16.03 -1.82
C HIS A 88 -5.31 16.20 -0.44
N PHE A 89 -4.00 16.30 -0.42
CA PHE A 89 -3.21 16.53 0.79
C PHE A 89 -2.61 17.93 0.73
N ASP A 90 -2.92 18.72 1.71
CA ASP A 90 -2.27 20.00 1.95
C ASP A 90 -1.16 19.80 2.97
N SER A 91 0.05 20.20 2.61
CA SER A 91 1.26 20.06 3.44
C SER A 91 1.54 18.61 3.90
N PRO A 92 1.54 17.58 3.01
CA PRO A 92 1.83 16.21 3.42
C PRO A 92 3.24 16.10 3.99
N ILE A 93 3.36 15.27 5.06
CA ILE A 93 4.64 14.97 5.66
C ILE A 93 5.31 13.88 4.83
N GLU A 94 6.47 14.20 4.28
CA GLU A 94 7.22 13.33 3.39
C GLU A 94 8.64 13.13 3.89
N TRP A 95 9.17 11.95 3.62
CA TRP A 95 10.57 11.67 3.87
C TRP A 95 11.46 12.52 2.98
N THR A 96 12.49 13.08 3.59
CA THR A 96 13.60 13.76 2.94
C THR A 96 14.89 13.27 3.61
N TYR A 97 16.01 13.82 3.21
CA TYR A 97 17.25 13.62 3.93
C TYR A 97 18.20 14.81 3.77
N THR A 98 19.09 14.90 4.73
CA THR A 98 20.18 15.87 4.75
C THR A 98 21.51 15.13 4.71
N VAL A 99 22.54 15.79 4.20
CA VAL A 99 23.91 15.29 4.29
C VAL A 99 24.48 15.82 5.60
N ALA A 100 24.78 14.94 6.53
CA ALA A 100 25.63 15.25 7.66
C ALA A 100 27.08 15.17 7.20
N GLY A 101 27.96 16.01 7.72
CA GLY A 101 29.34 16.14 7.26
C GLY A 101 30.00 14.84 6.78
N GLY A 102 30.55 14.86 5.56
CA GLY A 102 31.07 13.69 4.86
C GLY A 102 30.07 13.06 3.90
N THR A 103 30.07 11.74 3.79
CA THR A 103 29.15 10.95 2.93
C THR A 103 27.91 10.43 3.65
N ASP A 104 27.77 10.67 4.96
CA ASP A 104 26.71 10.13 5.76
C ASP A 104 25.38 10.82 5.48
N LEU A 105 24.36 10.03 5.17
CA LEU A 105 22.99 10.49 4.95
C LEU A 105 22.19 10.37 6.26
N ILE A 106 21.50 11.45 6.60
CA ILE A 106 20.50 11.44 7.68
C ILE A 106 19.14 11.62 7.05
N TYR A 107 18.26 10.64 7.19
CA TYR A 107 16.87 10.79 6.82
C TYR A 107 16.17 11.76 7.77
N SER A 108 15.22 12.50 7.25
CA SER A 108 14.41 13.45 8.00
C SER A 108 13.02 13.56 7.37
N TYR A 109 12.22 14.45 7.91
CA TYR A 109 10.84 14.68 7.49
C TYR A 109 10.66 16.14 7.07
N LYS A 110 9.80 16.37 6.09
CA LYS A 110 9.49 17.69 5.58
C LYS A 110 8.05 17.74 5.10
N ASN A 111 7.37 18.86 5.28
CA ASN A 111 6.11 19.08 4.60
C ASN A 111 6.38 19.39 3.13
N ALA A 112 5.84 18.59 2.22
CA ALA A 112 5.75 18.97 0.82
C ALA A 112 4.63 19.99 0.64
N LYS A 113 4.57 20.63 -0.53
CA LYS A 113 3.55 21.64 -0.84
C LYS A 113 2.16 21.02 -0.85
N SER A 114 1.99 19.95 -1.61
CA SER A 114 0.73 19.24 -1.74
C SER A 114 0.97 17.83 -2.28
N ALA A 115 -0.03 16.97 -2.14
CA ALA A 115 -0.09 15.73 -2.88
C ALA A 115 -1.51 15.44 -3.35
N ASN A 116 -1.60 14.67 -4.44
CA ASN A 116 -2.87 14.17 -4.94
C ASN A 116 -2.77 12.65 -5.09
N ASN A 117 -3.85 11.97 -4.73
CA ASN A 117 -3.98 10.53 -4.88
C ASN A 117 -5.39 10.23 -5.41
N TYR A 118 -5.48 9.55 -6.53
CA TYR A 118 -6.75 9.20 -7.13
C TYR A 118 -6.68 7.83 -7.80
N GLY A 119 -7.81 7.19 -7.90
CA GLY A 119 -7.85 5.85 -8.46
C GLY A 119 -9.25 5.31 -8.64
N VAL A 120 -9.25 4.08 -9.12
CA VAL A 120 -10.45 3.27 -9.35
C VAL A 120 -10.31 1.97 -8.60
N GLU A 121 -11.36 1.55 -7.92
CA GLU A 121 -11.45 0.28 -7.20
C GLU A 121 -12.59 -0.56 -7.74
N LEU A 122 -12.35 -1.85 -7.93
CA LEU A 122 -13.34 -2.86 -8.30
C LEU A 122 -13.38 -3.94 -7.22
N ASP A 123 -14.56 -4.18 -6.66
CA ASP A 123 -14.79 -5.26 -5.69
C ASP A 123 -15.88 -6.20 -6.23
N ILE A 124 -15.60 -7.49 -6.28
CA ILE A 124 -16.52 -8.52 -6.75
C ILE A 124 -16.58 -9.63 -5.72
N ARG A 125 -17.78 -10.03 -5.33
CA ARG A 125 -18.08 -11.26 -4.60
C ARG A 125 -19.20 -11.99 -5.33
N LYS A 126 -18.89 -13.18 -5.82
CA LYS A 126 -19.81 -13.93 -6.67
C LYS A 126 -19.84 -15.41 -6.31
N ASN A 127 -21.03 -15.97 -6.16
CA ASN A 127 -21.23 -17.42 -6.10
C ASN A 127 -21.11 -18.01 -7.50
N LEU A 128 -20.45 -19.16 -7.61
CA LEU A 128 -20.17 -19.79 -8.90
C LEU A 128 -21.23 -20.84 -9.31
N GLY A 129 -22.37 -20.86 -8.62
CA GLY A 129 -23.47 -21.77 -8.92
C GLY A 129 -24.02 -21.63 -10.34
N PHE A 130 -23.91 -20.44 -10.96
CA PHE A 130 -24.37 -20.19 -12.34
C PHE A 130 -23.56 -20.97 -13.41
N ILE A 131 -22.36 -21.42 -13.09
CA ILE A 131 -21.52 -22.30 -13.93
C ILE A 131 -21.50 -23.76 -13.40
N GLY A 132 -22.43 -24.12 -12.51
CA GLY A 132 -22.52 -25.47 -11.94
C GLY A 132 -21.68 -25.71 -10.68
N LEU A 133 -20.85 -24.77 -10.23
CA LEU A 133 -19.97 -24.87 -9.05
C LEU A 133 -20.70 -24.31 -7.81
N LYS A 134 -21.73 -25.00 -7.32
CA LYS A 134 -22.63 -24.52 -6.26
C LYS A 134 -21.95 -24.24 -4.92
N ASP A 135 -20.90 -24.98 -4.60
CA ASP A 135 -20.17 -24.87 -3.34
C ASP A 135 -19.00 -23.88 -3.42
N PHE A 136 -18.81 -23.27 -4.58
CA PHE A 136 -17.71 -22.32 -4.81
C PHE A 136 -18.19 -20.88 -4.84
N SER A 137 -17.37 -20.01 -4.29
CA SER A 137 -17.49 -18.58 -4.44
C SER A 137 -16.13 -17.96 -4.80
N TRP A 138 -16.20 -16.83 -5.50
CA TRP A 138 -15.04 -16.06 -5.91
C TRP A 138 -15.12 -14.64 -5.37
N SER A 139 -13.99 -14.14 -4.87
CA SER A 139 -13.83 -12.74 -4.54
C SER A 139 -12.68 -12.13 -5.34
N PHE A 140 -12.85 -10.89 -5.70
CA PHE A 140 -11.83 -10.07 -6.34
C PHE A 140 -11.92 -8.65 -5.77
N ASN A 141 -10.77 -8.10 -5.39
CA ASN A 141 -10.60 -6.69 -5.10
C ASN A 141 -9.38 -6.18 -5.85
N GLY A 142 -9.55 -5.19 -6.70
CA GLY A 142 -8.49 -4.58 -7.47
C GLY A 142 -8.56 -3.07 -7.41
N ALA A 143 -7.40 -2.42 -7.34
CA ALA A 143 -7.28 -0.98 -7.39
C ALA A 143 -6.20 -0.56 -8.39
N LEU A 144 -6.48 0.52 -9.13
CA LEU A 144 -5.51 1.27 -9.92
C LEU A 144 -5.40 2.66 -9.33
N ILE A 145 -4.19 3.06 -8.95
CA ILE A 145 -3.94 4.24 -8.13
C ILE A 145 -2.84 5.07 -8.78
N LYS A 146 -3.05 6.37 -8.87
CA LYS A 146 -2.02 7.32 -9.27
C LYS A 146 -1.87 8.37 -8.18
N SER A 147 -0.64 8.56 -7.72
CA SER A 147 -0.30 9.56 -6.71
C SER A 147 0.80 10.48 -7.23
N LYS A 148 0.79 11.72 -6.76
CA LYS A 148 1.84 12.70 -7.05
C LYS A 148 2.00 13.63 -5.85
N VAL A 149 3.22 13.66 -5.32
CA VAL A 149 3.67 14.68 -4.36
C VAL A 149 4.32 15.81 -5.14
N GLN A 150 3.99 17.03 -4.76
CA GLN A 150 4.56 18.25 -5.34
C GLN A 150 5.31 19.01 -4.27
N PHE A 151 6.53 19.40 -4.59
CA PHE A 151 7.36 20.22 -3.73
C PHE A 151 7.32 21.71 -4.16
N GLU A 152 7.86 22.57 -3.32
CA GLU A 152 7.96 24.00 -3.66
C GLU A 152 8.95 24.20 -4.82
N LYS A 153 8.71 25.25 -5.62
CA LYS A 153 9.63 25.61 -6.70
C LYS A 153 11.03 25.91 -6.13
N GLY A 154 12.04 25.25 -6.66
CA GLY A 154 13.43 25.38 -6.17
C GLY A 154 13.74 24.48 -4.95
N ALA A 155 12.83 23.62 -4.55
CA ALA A 155 13.17 22.55 -3.60
C ALA A 155 14.18 21.60 -4.21
N LYS A 156 14.96 20.95 -3.35
CA LYS A 156 15.95 19.93 -3.76
C LYS A 156 15.28 18.62 -4.16
N GLU A 157 14.06 18.41 -3.68
CA GLU A 157 13.24 17.25 -3.97
C GLU A 157 12.48 17.43 -5.29
N GLU A 158 12.42 16.37 -6.08
CA GLU A 158 11.62 16.31 -7.30
C GLU A 158 10.20 15.78 -7.02
N ASP A 159 9.24 16.23 -7.84
CA ASP A 159 7.88 15.68 -7.84
C ASP A 159 7.94 14.17 -8.10
N ARG A 160 7.27 13.39 -7.27
CA ARG A 160 7.31 11.92 -7.31
C ARG A 160 6.00 11.29 -6.85
N PRO A 161 5.79 10.00 -7.09
CA PRO A 161 4.72 9.27 -6.41
C PRO A 161 4.90 9.31 -4.89
N MET A 162 3.79 9.21 -4.15
CA MET A 162 3.83 9.11 -2.69
C MET A 162 4.59 7.87 -2.25
N GLN A 163 5.43 8.01 -1.22
CA GLN A 163 6.12 6.88 -0.62
C GLN A 163 5.11 5.87 -0.06
N GLY A 164 5.40 4.60 -0.23
CA GLY A 164 4.52 3.51 0.18
C GLY A 164 3.33 3.26 -0.75
N GLN A 165 3.00 4.20 -1.66
CA GLN A 165 1.86 4.05 -2.56
C GLN A 165 2.21 3.19 -3.76
N SER A 166 1.49 2.09 -3.92
CA SER A 166 1.56 1.22 -5.10
C SER A 166 0.62 1.70 -6.21
N PRO A 167 1.02 1.60 -7.50
CA PRO A 167 0.16 1.97 -8.62
C PRO A 167 -1.01 1.00 -8.86
N TYR A 168 -0.91 -0.22 -8.33
CA TYR A 168 -2.00 -1.19 -8.36
C TYR A 168 -1.95 -2.16 -7.19
N LEU A 169 -3.11 -2.68 -6.85
CA LEU A 169 -3.31 -3.73 -5.87
C LEU A 169 -4.26 -4.76 -6.46
N ILE A 170 -3.97 -6.05 -6.30
CA ILE A 170 -4.83 -7.16 -6.71
C ILE A 170 -4.92 -8.14 -5.56
N ASN A 171 -6.14 -8.41 -5.12
CA ASN A 171 -6.50 -9.49 -4.22
C ASN A 171 -7.57 -10.33 -4.90
N THR A 172 -7.39 -11.64 -4.95
CA THR A 172 -8.45 -12.53 -5.42
C THR A 172 -8.43 -13.82 -4.64
N GLY A 173 -9.60 -14.43 -4.48
CA GLY A 173 -9.72 -15.66 -3.72
C GLY A 173 -10.82 -16.55 -4.26
N ILE A 174 -10.57 -17.85 -4.23
CA ILE A 174 -11.56 -18.89 -4.48
C ILE A 174 -11.82 -19.61 -3.17
N PHE A 175 -13.09 -19.73 -2.84
CA PHE A 175 -13.57 -20.37 -1.63
C PHE A 175 -14.46 -21.55 -2.01
N TYR A 176 -14.19 -22.68 -1.39
CA TYR A 176 -15.06 -23.86 -1.45
C TYR A 176 -15.63 -24.10 -0.08
N LYS A 177 -16.94 -24.16 0.02
CA LYS A 177 -17.65 -24.49 1.25
C LYS A 177 -18.69 -25.57 0.98
N ASN A 178 -18.50 -26.73 1.61
CA ASN A 178 -19.42 -27.85 1.48
C ASN A 178 -19.96 -28.24 2.86
N GLU A 179 -21.24 -27.97 3.09
CA GLU A 179 -21.93 -28.24 4.37
C GLU A 179 -22.00 -29.75 4.68
N PRO A 180 -22.39 -30.65 3.73
CA PRO A 180 -22.41 -32.08 3.96
C PRO A 180 -21.05 -32.67 4.35
N LEU A 181 -19.98 -32.21 3.70
CA LEU A 181 -18.62 -32.62 4.01
C LEU A 181 -18.04 -31.90 5.22
N LYS A 182 -18.72 -30.88 5.75
CA LYS A 182 -18.25 -29.99 6.82
C LYS A 182 -16.81 -29.51 6.53
N MET A 183 -16.58 -29.05 5.29
CA MET A 183 -15.26 -28.69 4.79
C MET A 183 -15.25 -27.31 4.14
N ASP A 184 -14.30 -26.50 4.55
CA ASP A 184 -14.05 -25.16 4.01
C ASP A 184 -12.61 -25.12 3.47
N ILE A 185 -12.44 -24.66 2.22
CA ILE A 185 -11.14 -24.44 1.59
C ILE A 185 -11.10 -23.01 1.05
N ALA A 186 -9.98 -22.32 1.23
CA ALA A 186 -9.74 -21.05 0.58
C ALA A 186 -8.33 -21.02 -0.05
N LEU A 187 -8.27 -20.46 -1.24
CA LEU A 187 -7.04 -20.13 -1.94
C LEU A 187 -7.05 -18.64 -2.25
N LEU A 188 -6.12 -17.90 -1.69
CA LEU A 188 -6.03 -16.45 -1.80
C LEU A 188 -4.77 -16.08 -2.57
N TYR A 189 -4.89 -15.13 -3.47
CA TYR A 189 -3.78 -14.53 -4.20
C TYR A 189 -3.74 -13.03 -3.95
N ASN A 190 -2.54 -12.51 -3.68
CA ASN A 190 -2.28 -11.08 -3.55
C ASN A 190 -1.08 -10.68 -4.41
N ARG A 191 -1.18 -9.49 -5.01
CA ARG A 191 -0.08 -8.81 -5.68
C ARG A 191 -0.20 -7.31 -5.51
N ILE A 192 0.91 -6.68 -5.12
CA ILE A 192 1.05 -5.23 -4.98
C ILE A 192 2.08 -4.76 -6.01
N GLY A 193 1.84 -3.64 -6.66
CA GLY A 193 2.78 -3.05 -7.60
C GLY A 193 4.05 -2.47 -6.96
N LYS A 194 5.01 -2.11 -7.76
CA LYS A 194 6.25 -1.44 -7.33
C LYS A 194 5.94 -0.17 -6.56
N ARG A 195 6.57 0.03 -5.39
CA ARG A 195 6.39 1.23 -4.56
C ARG A 195 7.71 1.73 -3.99
N ILE A 196 7.81 3.05 -3.81
CA ILE A 196 8.96 3.67 -3.14
C ILE A 196 8.90 3.32 -1.65
N ILE A 197 9.97 2.76 -1.11
CA ILE A 197 10.13 2.49 0.31
C ILE A 197 11.18 3.40 0.96
N GLY A 198 12.17 3.83 0.19
CA GLY A 198 13.18 4.80 0.59
C GLY A 198 13.31 5.90 -0.46
N VAL A 199 13.18 7.13 -0.02
CA VAL A 199 13.29 8.29 -0.92
C VAL A 199 14.76 8.51 -1.25
N GLY A 200 15.04 8.65 -2.51
CA GLY A 200 16.35 8.99 -3.01
C GLY A 200 16.58 10.51 -3.04
N ARG A 201 17.79 10.94 -3.35
CA ARG A 201 18.21 12.32 -3.44
C ARG A 201 18.34 12.73 -4.90
N SER A 202 17.62 13.79 -5.31
CA SER A 202 17.62 14.29 -6.69
C SER A 202 18.78 15.21 -7.02
N GLU A 203 19.30 15.99 -6.05
CA GLU A 203 20.41 16.91 -6.28
C GLU A 203 21.59 16.69 -5.34
N GLY A 204 22.81 16.96 -5.88
CA GLY A 204 24.03 17.09 -5.10
C GLY A 204 23.96 18.30 -4.17
N SER A 205 24.65 18.22 -3.03
CA SER A 205 24.95 19.38 -2.18
C SER A 205 25.63 20.46 -3.05
N THR A 206 25.30 21.71 -2.79
CA THR A 206 25.83 22.89 -3.42
C THR A 206 27.36 22.80 -3.63
N GLY A 207 27.81 22.51 -4.83
CA GLY A 207 29.20 22.41 -5.21
C GLY A 207 29.48 21.16 -6.00
N ASP A 208 29.39 21.25 -7.29
CA ASP A 208 30.05 20.48 -8.35
C ASP A 208 29.97 18.93 -8.36
N ASP A 209 29.20 18.31 -7.51
CA ASP A 209 29.00 16.84 -7.52
C ASP A 209 27.64 16.43 -8.11
N SER A 210 27.54 16.58 -9.45
CA SER A 210 26.44 15.95 -10.22
C SER A 210 26.38 14.40 -10.05
N ASN A 211 27.43 13.82 -9.43
CA ASN A 211 27.54 12.38 -9.18
C ASN A 211 26.97 11.91 -7.86
N SER A 212 26.41 12.78 -7.04
CA SER A 212 25.89 12.39 -5.72
C SER A 212 24.37 12.15 -5.68
N ARG A 213 23.74 11.86 -6.83
CA ARG A 213 22.35 11.41 -6.86
C ARG A 213 22.23 10.03 -6.23
N VAL A 214 21.32 9.90 -5.28
CA VAL A 214 20.93 8.61 -4.71
C VAL A 214 19.56 8.26 -5.25
N PRO A 215 19.40 7.18 -6.01
CA PRO A 215 18.11 6.81 -6.55
C PRO A 215 17.14 6.35 -5.46
N HIS A 216 15.84 6.44 -5.75
CA HIS A 216 14.82 5.88 -4.85
C HIS A 216 14.99 4.36 -4.70
N SER A 217 14.76 3.88 -3.51
CA SER A 217 14.68 2.45 -3.24
C SER A 217 13.23 1.96 -3.39
N TYR A 218 13.02 0.94 -4.19
CA TYR A 218 11.72 0.38 -4.50
C TYR A 218 11.58 -1.04 -3.97
N GLU A 219 10.46 -1.32 -3.33
CA GLU A 219 9.99 -2.69 -3.16
C GLU A 219 9.35 -3.17 -4.47
N MET A 220 9.87 -4.29 -4.98
CA MET A 220 9.41 -4.85 -6.25
C MET A 220 8.14 -5.69 -6.05
N PRO A 221 7.26 -5.77 -7.08
CA PRO A 221 6.07 -6.60 -7.02
C PRO A 221 6.40 -8.06 -6.71
N ARG A 222 5.57 -8.68 -5.87
CA ARG A 222 5.67 -10.08 -5.50
C ARG A 222 4.30 -10.76 -5.54
N ASN A 223 4.26 -12.03 -5.91
CA ASN A 223 3.07 -12.85 -5.83
C ASN A 223 3.03 -13.55 -4.47
N THR A 224 1.91 -13.49 -3.79
CA THR A 224 1.64 -14.28 -2.59
C THR A 224 0.43 -15.15 -2.79
N ILE A 225 0.53 -16.42 -2.40
CA ILE A 225 -0.59 -17.34 -2.38
C ILE A 225 -0.71 -17.90 -0.97
N ASP A 226 -1.90 -17.77 -0.40
CA ASP A 226 -2.24 -18.38 0.89
C ASP A 226 -3.28 -19.47 0.66
N PHE A 227 -3.13 -20.56 1.37
CA PHE A 227 -4.05 -21.69 1.37
C PHE A 227 -4.55 -21.98 2.77
N SER A 228 -5.85 -22.21 2.90
CA SER A 228 -6.44 -22.71 4.14
C SER A 228 -7.42 -23.84 3.88
N LEU A 229 -7.42 -24.80 4.79
CA LEU A 229 -8.34 -25.93 4.83
C LEU A 229 -8.85 -26.07 6.26
N ALA A 230 -10.17 -26.12 6.43
CA ALA A 230 -10.80 -26.50 7.68
C ALA A 230 -11.72 -27.70 7.43
N LYS A 231 -11.63 -28.71 8.28
CA LYS A 231 -12.45 -29.93 8.20
C LYS A 231 -12.95 -30.30 9.59
N LYS A 232 -14.27 -30.44 9.71
CA LYS A 232 -14.89 -30.97 10.94
C LYS A 232 -15.14 -32.46 10.80
N PHE A 233 -14.79 -33.18 11.84
CA PHE A 233 -15.01 -34.61 11.99
C PHE A 233 -16.04 -34.83 13.11
N GLY A 234 -17.25 -35.24 12.73
CA GLY A 234 -18.37 -35.30 13.66
C GLY A 234 -18.74 -33.90 14.19
N GLU A 235 -19.05 -33.84 15.49
CA GLU A 235 -19.43 -32.59 16.19
C GLU A 235 -18.30 -32.05 17.10
N HIS A 236 -17.32 -32.90 17.38
CA HIS A 236 -16.32 -32.63 18.41
C HIS A 236 -14.96 -32.20 17.88
N LEU A 237 -14.50 -32.68 16.74
CA LEU A 237 -13.14 -32.43 16.25
C LEU A 237 -13.16 -31.55 14.99
N GLU A 238 -12.41 -30.45 15.02
CA GLU A 238 -12.10 -29.61 13.85
C GLU A 238 -10.60 -29.53 13.66
N LEU A 239 -10.11 -29.83 12.45
CA LEU A 239 -8.74 -29.67 12.03
C LEU A 239 -8.64 -28.50 11.05
N LYS A 240 -7.63 -27.64 11.27
CA LYS A 240 -7.33 -26.51 10.38
C LYS A 240 -5.88 -26.56 9.95
N LEU A 241 -5.66 -26.45 8.65
CA LEU A 241 -4.34 -26.26 8.03
C LEU A 241 -4.31 -24.89 7.38
N ASN A 242 -3.30 -24.08 7.71
CA ASN A 242 -3.05 -22.79 7.08
C ASN A 242 -1.62 -22.80 6.53
N VAL A 243 -1.48 -22.48 5.27
CA VAL A 243 -0.18 -22.28 4.61
C VAL A 243 -0.14 -20.87 4.06
N ARG A 244 0.68 -20.00 4.66
CA ARG A 244 0.90 -18.65 4.19
C ARG A 244 2.13 -18.59 3.32
N ASP A 245 2.06 -17.75 2.29
CA ASP A 245 3.12 -17.51 1.33
C ASP A 245 3.63 -18.81 0.67
N LEU A 246 2.70 -19.56 0.06
CA LEU A 246 2.96 -20.86 -0.56
C LEU A 246 4.07 -20.81 -1.60
N LEU A 247 4.17 -19.70 -2.35
CA LEU A 247 5.21 -19.50 -3.36
C LEU A 247 6.57 -19.19 -2.72
N ALA A 248 6.58 -18.52 -1.58
CA ALA A 248 7.79 -18.07 -0.89
C ALA A 248 8.75 -17.33 -1.83
N GLU A 249 8.22 -16.47 -2.70
CA GLU A 249 9.03 -15.65 -3.60
C GLU A 249 9.95 -14.73 -2.79
N LYS A 250 11.11 -14.44 -3.34
CA LYS A 250 12.03 -13.46 -2.74
C LYS A 250 11.43 -12.05 -2.77
N ILE A 251 11.68 -11.30 -1.73
CA ILE A 251 11.41 -9.87 -1.68
C ILE A 251 12.68 -9.16 -2.18
N TYR A 252 12.50 -8.33 -3.19
CA TYR A 252 13.56 -7.53 -3.78
C TYR A 252 13.32 -6.05 -3.51
N TYR A 253 14.34 -5.40 -3.01
CA TYR A 253 14.46 -3.95 -2.95
C TYR A 253 15.50 -3.54 -3.96
N LYS A 254 15.10 -2.68 -4.92
CA LYS A 254 15.94 -2.29 -6.04
C LYS A 254 16.03 -0.78 -6.16
N GLN A 255 17.15 -0.34 -6.69
CA GLN A 255 17.40 1.05 -7.10
C GLN A 255 17.59 1.09 -8.61
N PHE A 256 17.20 2.21 -9.22
CA PHE A 256 17.31 2.43 -10.65
C PHE A 256 18.00 3.78 -10.87
N ALA A 257 19.10 3.79 -11.57
CA ALA A 257 19.89 4.99 -11.85
C ALA A 257 20.15 5.12 -13.35
N ASP A 258 19.99 6.32 -13.88
CA ASP A 258 20.45 6.66 -15.22
C ASP A 258 21.95 6.94 -15.19
N VAL A 259 22.72 6.06 -15.80
CA VAL A 259 24.17 6.20 -15.91
C VAL A 259 24.52 6.73 -17.30
N THR A 260 25.27 7.82 -17.35
CA THR A 260 25.84 8.33 -18.60
C THR A 260 27.24 7.78 -18.78
N TYR A 261 27.46 7.03 -19.84
CA TYR A 261 28.77 6.47 -20.17
C TYR A 261 29.68 7.51 -20.84
N SER A 262 30.97 7.23 -20.93
CA SER A 262 31.98 8.11 -21.53
C SER A 262 31.73 8.40 -23.01
N ASP A 263 30.97 7.55 -23.71
CA ASP A 263 30.54 7.74 -25.10
C ASP A 263 29.26 8.62 -25.23
N GLY A 264 28.76 9.14 -24.11
CA GLY A 264 27.54 9.96 -24.07
C GLY A 264 26.24 9.17 -24.08
N SER A 265 26.28 7.83 -24.18
CA SER A 265 25.08 6.99 -24.10
C SER A 265 24.52 6.97 -22.66
N LYS A 266 23.18 6.97 -22.53
CA LYS A 266 22.49 6.83 -21.24
C LYS A 266 21.86 5.45 -21.14
N LYS A 267 22.03 4.80 -20.01
CA LYS A 267 21.40 3.52 -19.71
C LYS A 267 20.88 3.52 -18.30
N GLU A 268 19.66 3.06 -18.12
CA GLU A 268 19.13 2.74 -16.79
C GLU A 268 19.84 1.48 -16.27
N VAL A 269 20.45 1.59 -15.11
CA VAL A 269 21.11 0.51 -14.39
C VAL A 269 20.26 0.14 -13.19
N GLU A 270 19.98 -1.14 -13.06
CA GLU A 270 19.26 -1.72 -11.92
C GLU A 270 20.27 -2.30 -10.92
N GLU A 271 20.08 -1.98 -9.64
CA GLU A 271 20.86 -2.54 -8.54
C GLU A 271 19.96 -3.12 -7.47
N ILE A 272 20.33 -4.29 -6.93
CA ILE A 272 19.63 -4.93 -5.82
C ILE A 272 20.20 -4.39 -4.51
N ALA A 273 19.48 -3.46 -3.88
CA ALA A 273 19.87 -2.90 -2.59
C ALA A 273 19.68 -3.92 -1.44
N ARG A 274 18.61 -4.74 -1.49
CA ARG A 274 18.35 -5.78 -0.50
C ARG A 274 17.51 -6.90 -1.12
N CYS A 275 17.79 -8.14 -0.73
CA CYS A 275 17.01 -9.29 -1.14
C CYS A 275 16.96 -10.31 -0.01
N TYR A 276 15.77 -10.81 0.29
CA TYR A 276 15.60 -11.93 1.24
C TYR A 276 14.39 -12.78 0.90
N LYS A 277 14.35 -13.99 1.46
CA LYS A 277 13.24 -14.94 1.30
C LYS A 277 12.52 -15.08 2.64
N PRO A 278 11.25 -14.65 2.75
CA PRO A 278 10.51 -14.71 4.02
C PRO A 278 10.19 -16.14 4.45
N GLY A 279 10.16 -17.07 3.50
CA GLY A 279 9.79 -18.46 3.76
C GLY A 279 8.27 -18.66 3.78
N ARG A 280 7.86 -19.91 4.03
CA ARG A 280 6.47 -20.33 4.20
C ARG A 280 6.15 -20.43 5.68
N ASN A 281 4.93 -20.04 6.05
CA ASN A 281 4.43 -20.29 7.39
C ASN A 281 3.33 -21.37 7.31
N ILE A 282 3.55 -22.49 8.00
CA ILE A 282 2.59 -23.61 8.04
C ILE A 282 2.09 -23.75 9.46
N GLY A 283 0.77 -23.59 9.64
CA GLY A 283 0.08 -23.74 10.92
C GLY A 283 -0.90 -24.92 10.85
N LEU A 284 -0.84 -25.80 11.83
CA LEU A 284 -1.81 -26.86 12.06
C LEU A 284 -2.49 -26.62 13.40
N GLN A 285 -3.83 -26.63 13.41
CA GLN A 285 -4.64 -26.46 14.62
C GLN A 285 -5.64 -27.59 14.73
N ALA A 286 -5.77 -28.17 15.91
CA ALA A 286 -6.84 -29.09 16.27
C ALA A 286 -7.70 -28.46 17.37
N ILE A 287 -9.01 -28.43 17.16
CA ILE A 287 -9.99 -27.93 18.12
C ILE A 287 -10.90 -29.07 18.50
N TYR A 288 -10.94 -29.41 19.79
CA TYR A 288 -11.85 -30.39 20.32
C TYR A 288 -12.88 -29.72 21.22
N LYS A 289 -14.15 -30.01 20.99
CA LYS A 289 -15.28 -29.55 21.80
C LYS A 289 -15.83 -30.73 22.60
N PHE A 290 -15.93 -30.55 23.89
CA PHE A 290 -16.50 -31.52 24.82
C PHE A 290 -18.03 -31.51 24.78
#